data_6f11578d04b53525d7bbe081433cb62b
#
_entry.id   6f11578d04b53525d7bbe081433cb62b
#
_cell.length_a   1.000
_cell.length_b   1.000
_cell.length_c   1.000
_cell.angle_alpha   90.00
_cell.angle_beta   90.00
_cell.angle_gamma   90.00
#
_symmetry.space_group_name_H-M   'P 1'
#
loop_
_entity.id
_entity.type
_entity.pdbx_description
1 polymer ?
#
loop_
_entity_poly.entity_id
_entity_poly.type
_entity_poly.pdbx_seq_one_letter_code
_entity_poly.pdbx_strand_id
1 'polypeptide(L)'
;MILLLLLNAGWAAAPFQAITAKDGRLIYADGSEVNLFGVNFQPMLSWEHAARMHNQGVLMPLKARDLKQAADSSFDEIEQLGAEMIRIHLHPADFTDAKGNLTETIWLDLLDYTISQAQNRGLYIYLTLLNHLDHHGTQFPYNRKSFAAKYAREDWMYEHDAVAATKRYMGQLLNRRNPYNGQQYKAHAALAVLEPINEPAYVWFEKWQERNKDGTREQFEQWSYTHTKNYLNEMVSLLRSEGMTQPVVWNCGWARLIQKHRSAFRGIAESQVDAVSFCLYPGQSDLKAPFWKNPENLSDRNYLPYIEQCSETEDWLGWLRSDAFKSKAKLVYEYETFCNQSAYLYPAMAKFYRSVGAQIATQWTYGLTAYSEYLGGSHVFNLKTTPRKAASFMVAKQQFKDVGTTYSFESRSSAVLQDRQLIYSGWSESDDWSDSVFGSDLASPTVIIGVGDSPFVRYEGSGLYFIEPNENGALRLTLMPDVEFIRPHWKELHTGEPVVKLDAASKNRFELSLPGFEGTCWIYRKDGWRWQLVETLEGGIRFEAIPGDYLIEKQPLRFKRKLLDEGWGD
;
A
#
# COMPACT_ATOMS: atom_id res chain seq x y z
N MET A 1 19.34 0.49 39.09
CA MET A 1 18.35 0.66 38.01
C MET A 1 18.91 1.72 37.06
N ILE A 2 19.85 1.32 36.21
CA ILE A 2 20.48 2.18 35.21
C ILE A 2 19.87 1.79 33.87
N LEU A 3 19.09 2.71 33.35
CA LEU A 3 18.42 2.68 32.07
C LEU A 3 19.51 2.60 30.99
N LEU A 4 19.70 1.43 30.38
CA LEU A 4 20.43 1.32 29.14
C LEU A 4 19.51 1.92 28.04
N LEU A 5 19.75 3.19 27.75
CA LEU A 5 19.39 3.80 26.49
C LEU A 5 20.16 3.05 25.40
N LEU A 6 19.54 2.02 24.84
CA LEU A 6 19.84 1.57 23.50
C LEU A 6 19.49 2.76 22.60
N LEU A 7 20.51 3.44 22.13
CA LEU A 7 20.44 4.32 20.98
C LEU A 7 20.06 3.46 19.77
N ASN A 8 18.76 3.15 19.64
CA ASN A 8 18.18 3.27 18.33
C ASN A 8 18.47 4.73 17.96
N ALA A 9 19.40 4.97 17.07
CA ALA A 9 19.39 6.18 16.28
C ALA A 9 18.08 6.15 15.50
N GLY A 10 17.00 6.44 16.21
CA GLY A 10 15.73 6.77 15.60
C GLY A 10 16.07 7.96 14.73
N TRP A 11 16.10 7.75 13.46
CA TRP A 11 15.94 8.84 12.52
C TRP A 11 14.66 9.51 12.98
N ALA A 12 14.80 10.67 13.60
CA ALA A 12 13.64 11.50 13.84
C ALA A 12 13.03 11.70 12.47
N ALA A 13 11.84 11.12 12.25
CA ALA A 13 11.17 11.22 10.97
C ALA A 13 11.18 12.70 10.58
N ALA A 14 11.62 13.01 9.37
CA ALA A 14 11.66 14.37 8.90
C ALA A 14 10.25 14.97 9.10
N PRO A 15 10.14 16.21 9.58
CA PRO A 15 8.84 16.79 9.86
C PRO A 15 7.99 16.76 8.58
N PHE A 16 6.73 16.37 8.71
CA PHE A 16 5.79 16.36 7.59
C PHE A 16 5.73 17.74 6.96
N GLN A 17 5.90 17.79 5.66
CA GLN A 17 5.69 19.00 4.89
C GLN A 17 4.21 19.08 4.44
N ALA A 18 3.60 20.24 4.56
CA ALA A 18 2.27 20.47 4.01
C ALA A 18 2.29 20.28 2.48
N ILE A 19 1.23 19.64 1.98
CA ILE A 19 1.05 19.39 0.55
C ILE A 19 -0.07 20.29 0.05
N THR A 20 0.17 20.94 -1.08
CA THR A 20 -0.80 21.78 -1.79
C THR A 20 -0.88 21.39 -3.26
N ALA A 21 -1.97 21.78 -3.94
CA ALA A 21 -2.10 21.60 -5.38
C ALA A 21 -1.87 22.93 -6.11
N LYS A 22 -1.06 22.88 -7.15
CA LYS A 22 -0.77 24.04 -8.01
C LYS A 22 -0.52 23.59 -9.45
N ASP A 23 -1.18 24.21 -10.39
CA ASP A 23 -0.98 23.99 -11.84
C ASP A 23 -1.04 22.51 -12.25
N GLY A 24 -1.99 21.75 -11.68
CA GLY A 24 -2.17 20.32 -11.97
C GLY A 24 -1.14 19.41 -11.31
N ARG A 25 -0.43 19.87 -10.29
CA ARG A 25 0.57 19.11 -9.54
C ARG A 25 0.38 19.27 -8.04
N LEU A 26 0.80 18.25 -7.31
CA LEU A 26 0.99 18.32 -5.86
C LEU A 26 2.42 18.79 -5.58
N ILE A 27 2.55 19.76 -4.69
CA ILE A 27 3.84 20.30 -4.26
C ILE A 27 3.93 20.37 -2.75
N TYR A 28 5.12 20.16 -2.22
CA TYR A 28 5.44 20.40 -0.81
C TYR A 28 5.56 21.91 -0.51
N ALA A 29 5.59 22.25 0.76
CA ALA A 29 5.73 23.63 1.21
C ALA A 29 7.02 24.33 0.71
N ASP A 30 8.08 23.56 0.46
CA ASP A 30 9.34 24.06 -0.11
C ASP A 30 9.30 24.23 -1.64
N GLY A 31 8.19 23.89 -2.29
CA GLY A 31 7.99 23.96 -3.74
C GLY A 31 8.45 22.72 -4.51
N SER A 32 9.04 21.73 -3.84
CA SER A 32 9.42 20.47 -4.50
C SER A 32 8.19 19.62 -4.87
N GLU A 33 8.33 18.78 -5.89
CA GLU A 33 7.25 17.90 -6.35
C GLU A 33 6.99 16.79 -5.32
N VAL A 34 5.72 16.56 -5.00
CA VAL A 34 5.28 15.41 -4.21
C VAL A 34 5.46 14.13 -5.04
N ASN A 35 6.08 13.12 -4.44
CA ASN A 35 6.27 11.83 -5.05
C ASN A 35 6.25 10.77 -3.94
N LEU A 36 5.04 10.20 -3.66
CA LEU A 36 4.82 9.27 -2.55
C LEU A 36 4.33 7.92 -3.08
N PHE A 37 4.95 6.87 -2.56
CA PHE A 37 4.61 5.50 -2.89
C PHE A 37 4.27 4.73 -1.62
N GLY A 38 3.10 4.06 -1.60
CA GLY A 38 2.62 3.46 -0.38
C GLY A 38 1.63 2.32 -0.59
N VAL A 39 0.91 1.99 0.47
CA VAL A 39 -0.04 0.88 0.50
C VAL A 39 -1.39 1.33 1.03
N ASN A 40 -2.46 0.67 0.58
CA ASN A 40 -3.73 0.71 1.30
C ASN A 40 -3.59 -0.18 2.54
N PHE A 41 -3.96 0.34 3.70
CA PHE A 41 -3.85 -0.38 4.96
C PHE A 41 -5.00 0.00 5.89
N GLN A 42 -5.85 -0.97 6.22
CA GLN A 42 -7.12 -0.75 6.91
C GLN A 42 -7.36 -1.79 8.00
N PRO A 43 -6.46 -1.93 8.98
CA PRO A 43 -6.51 -3.04 9.93
C PRO A 43 -7.67 -2.94 10.91
N MET A 44 -8.27 -1.75 11.04
CA MET A 44 -9.13 -1.36 12.14
C MET A 44 -10.60 -1.26 11.79
N LEU A 45 -10.97 -1.48 10.53
CA LEU A 45 -12.36 -1.32 10.11
C LEU A 45 -13.12 -2.64 10.24
N SER A 46 -14.37 -2.55 10.70
CA SER A 46 -15.22 -3.72 10.93
C SER A 46 -15.44 -4.55 9.69
N TRP A 47 -15.54 -3.88 8.53
CA TRP A 47 -15.72 -4.54 7.24
C TRP A 47 -14.52 -5.42 6.89
N GLU A 48 -13.31 -4.90 6.96
CA GLU A 48 -12.09 -5.64 6.68
C GLU A 48 -11.93 -6.83 7.62
N HIS A 49 -12.19 -6.62 8.90
CA HIS A 49 -12.14 -7.66 9.90
C HIS A 49 -13.19 -8.75 9.63
N ALA A 50 -14.44 -8.36 9.41
CA ALA A 50 -15.52 -9.28 9.11
C ALA A 50 -15.33 -10.03 7.78
N ALA A 51 -14.86 -9.33 6.75
CA ALA A 51 -14.56 -9.93 5.44
C ALA A 51 -13.47 -10.99 5.56
N ARG A 52 -12.40 -10.71 6.29
CA ARG A 52 -11.32 -11.69 6.50
C ARG A 52 -11.79 -12.89 7.30
N MET A 53 -12.57 -12.67 8.35
CA MET A 53 -13.16 -13.78 9.12
C MET A 53 -14.13 -14.63 8.30
N HIS A 54 -14.98 -13.98 7.50
CA HIS A 54 -15.99 -14.68 6.70
C HIS A 54 -15.36 -15.33 5.47
N ASN A 55 -14.56 -14.59 4.73
CA ASN A 55 -14.00 -15.04 3.45
C ASN A 55 -12.85 -16.02 3.62
N GLN A 56 -12.15 -15.98 4.73
CA GLN A 56 -10.97 -16.80 5.00
C GLN A 56 -11.21 -17.82 6.11
N GLY A 57 -12.43 -17.87 6.65
CA GLY A 57 -12.80 -18.80 7.71
C GLY A 57 -11.93 -18.66 8.97
N VAL A 58 -11.30 -17.51 9.18
CA VAL A 58 -10.54 -17.26 10.41
C VAL A 58 -11.50 -17.25 11.57
N LEU A 59 -11.42 -18.27 12.41
CA LEU A 59 -12.40 -18.55 13.45
C LEU A 59 -12.24 -17.70 14.71
N MET A 60 -11.17 -16.96 14.84
CA MET A 60 -10.83 -16.19 16.03
C MET A 60 -10.81 -14.70 15.74
N PRO A 61 -11.89 -13.96 16.06
CA PRO A 61 -11.86 -12.50 15.95
C PRO A 61 -10.83 -11.93 16.92
N LEU A 62 -9.95 -11.06 16.42
CA LEU A 62 -9.07 -10.29 17.29
C LEU A 62 -9.91 -9.32 18.13
N LYS A 63 -9.56 -9.20 19.41
CA LYS A 63 -10.14 -8.18 20.30
C LYS A 63 -9.52 -6.82 19.98
N ALA A 64 -10.14 -5.74 20.41
CA ALA A 64 -9.64 -4.37 20.17
C ALA A 64 -8.15 -4.19 20.56
N ARG A 65 -7.73 -4.76 21.70
CA ARG A 65 -6.33 -4.74 22.13
C ARG A 65 -5.42 -5.49 21.17
N ASP A 66 -5.85 -6.67 20.72
CA ASP A 66 -5.07 -7.53 19.84
C ASP A 66 -4.98 -6.93 18.44
N LEU A 67 -6.02 -6.19 18.00
CA LEU A 67 -6.01 -5.43 16.75
C LEU A 67 -4.97 -4.30 16.76
N LYS A 68 -4.80 -3.59 17.87
CA LYS A 68 -3.74 -2.58 18.00
C LYS A 68 -2.36 -3.20 17.87
N GLN A 69 -2.11 -4.31 18.55
CA GLN A 69 -0.85 -5.04 18.45
C GLN A 69 -0.61 -5.61 17.06
N ALA A 70 -1.67 -6.12 16.41
CA ALA A 70 -1.59 -6.61 15.03
C ALA A 70 -1.30 -5.47 14.04
N ALA A 71 -1.86 -4.28 14.28
CA ALA A 71 -1.55 -3.09 13.50
C ALA A 71 -0.08 -2.69 13.67
N ASP A 72 0.44 -2.66 14.89
CA ASP A 72 1.83 -2.32 15.14
C ASP A 72 2.79 -3.26 14.41
N SER A 73 2.55 -4.57 14.49
CA SER A 73 3.36 -5.55 13.75
C SER A 73 3.29 -5.35 12.23
N SER A 74 2.14 -4.93 11.71
CA SER A 74 1.98 -4.63 10.29
C SER A 74 2.66 -3.31 9.91
N PHE A 75 2.62 -2.31 10.78
CA PHE A 75 3.33 -1.06 10.56
C PHE A 75 4.85 -1.27 10.51
N ASP A 76 5.40 -2.12 11.39
CA ASP A 76 6.82 -2.45 11.37
C ASP A 76 7.24 -3.07 10.02
N GLU A 77 6.39 -3.92 9.44
CA GLU A 77 6.61 -4.50 8.11
C GLU A 77 6.42 -3.46 6.98
N ILE A 78 5.46 -2.54 7.10
CA ILE A 78 5.23 -1.44 6.14
C ILE A 78 6.43 -0.47 6.14
N GLU A 79 7.03 -0.20 7.29
CA GLU A 79 8.28 0.56 7.39
C GLU A 79 9.42 -0.19 6.71
N GLN A 80 9.55 -1.49 6.94
CA GLN A 80 10.59 -2.33 6.32
C GLN A 80 10.43 -2.42 4.80
N LEU A 81 9.20 -2.38 4.26
CA LEU A 81 8.93 -2.19 2.83
C LEU A 81 9.40 -0.83 2.30
N GLY A 82 9.66 0.10 3.20
CA GLY A 82 9.99 1.48 2.85
C GLY A 82 8.81 2.25 2.26
N ALA A 83 7.57 1.87 2.55
CA ALA A 83 6.40 2.66 2.18
C ALA A 83 6.47 4.06 2.84
N GLU A 84 5.96 5.07 2.14
CA GLU A 84 6.01 6.48 2.59
C GLU A 84 4.64 7.00 3.00
N MET A 85 3.60 6.24 2.68
CA MET A 85 2.24 6.57 3.05
C MET A 85 1.36 5.34 3.18
N ILE A 86 0.26 5.52 3.90
CA ILE A 86 -0.87 4.59 3.89
C ILE A 86 -2.12 5.30 3.37
N ARG A 87 -2.95 4.57 2.62
CA ARG A 87 -4.30 5.00 2.29
C ARG A 87 -5.30 4.22 3.13
N ILE A 88 -6.24 4.93 3.73
CA ILE A 88 -7.26 4.37 4.61
C ILE A 88 -8.64 4.69 4.03
N HIS A 89 -9.45 3.66 3.78
CA HIS A 89 -10.87 3.83 3.50
C HIS A 89 -11.65 3.85 4.81
N LEU A 90 -12.47 4.84 5.02
CA LEU A 90 -13.35 4.87 6.16
C LEU A 90 -14.69 4.23 5.83
N HIS A 91 -15.19 3.48 6.80
CA HIS A 91 -16.53 2.91 6.77
C HIS A 91 -17.42 3.66 7.78
N PRO A 92 -18.12 4.73 7.38
CA PRO A 92 -18.98 5.47 8.30
C PRO A 92 -19.99 4.60 9.04
N ALA A 93 -20.35 3.43 8.48
CA ALA A 93 -21.18 2.44 9.16
C ALA A 93 -20.59 1.96 10.49
N ASP A 94 -19.28 2.04 10.67
CA ASP A 94 -18.61 1.60 11.89
C ASP A 94 -18.80 2.55 13.07
N PHE A 95 -19.04 3.84 12.80
CA PHE A 95 -19.00 4.88 13.83
C PHE A 95 -19.95 6.07 13.57
N THR A 96 -21.06 5.86 12.81
CA THR A 96 -22.08 6.89 12.65
C THR A 96 -23.48 6.38 12.93
N ASP A 97 -24.36 7.31 13.29
CA ASP A 97 -25.80 7.08 13.39
C ASP A 97 -26.55 7.29 12.05
N ALA A 98 -27.87 7.12 12.07
CA ALA A 98 -28.73 7.28 10.91
C ALA A 98 -28.81 8.73 10.37
N LYS A 99 -28.29 9.70 11.10
CA LYS A 99 -28.25 11.11 10.72
C LYS A 99 -26.86 11.58 10.30
N GLY A 100 -25.87 10.72 10.36
CA GLY A 100 -24.46 11.03 10.09
C GLY A 100 -23.74 11.69 11.28
N ASN A 101 -24.22 11.55 12.51
CA ASN A 101 -23.46 11.96 13.68
C ASN A 101 -22.44 10.88 14.02
N LEU A 102 -21.24 11.31 14.45
CA LEU A 102 -20.24 10.39 14.99
C LEU A 102 -20.74 9.75 16.27
N THR A 103 -20.42 8.47 16.45
CA THR A 103 -20.65 7.69 17.65
C THR A 103 -19.33 7.08 18.11
N GLU A 104 -19.06 7.17 19.42
CA GLU A 104 -17.87 6.53 19.99
C GLU A 104 -18.01 5.01 19.93
N THR A 105 -17.11 4.39 19.17
CA THR A 105 -17.05 2.95 18.99
C THR A 105 -15.61 2.47 19.07
N ILE A 106 -15.42 1.16 19.24
CA ILE A 106 -14.06 0.58 19.18
C ILE A 106 -13.39 0.83 17.82
N TRP A 107 -14.17 0.94 16.75
CA TRP A 107 -13.65 1.17 15.39
C TRP A 107 -13.17 2.61 15.21
N LEU A 108 -13.84 3.59 15.81
CA LEU A 108 -13.37 4.97 15.80
C LEU A 108 -12.10 5.13 16.66
N ASP A 109 -12.03 4.47 17.82
CA ASP A 109 -10.82 4.44 18.65
C ASP A 109 -9.64 3.80 17.93
N LEU A 110 -9.87 2.70 17.20
CA LEU A 110 -8.83 2.03 16.41
C LEU A 110 -8.39 2.87 15.21
N LEU A 111 -9.30 3.62 14.60
CA LEU A 111 -8.94 4.58 13.56
C LEU A 111 -8.03 5.69 14.11
N ASP A 112 -8.42 6.30 15.24
CA ASP A 112 -7.60 7.30 15.93
C ASP A 112 -6.20 6.76 16.24
N TYR A 113 -6.12 5.51 16.73
CA TYR A 113 -4.86 4.82 16.99
C TYR A 113 -4.03 4.65 15.71
N THR A 114 -4.62 4.12 14.64
CA THR A 114 -3.95 3.87 13.36
C THR A 114 -3.35 5.15 12.78
N ILE A 115 -4.11 6.24 12.79
CA ILE A 115 -3.64 7.55 12.31
C ILE A 115 -2.46 8.07 13.15
N SER A 116 -2.55 7.91 14.47
CA SER A 116 -1.45 8.29 15.37
C SER A 116 -0.19 7.44 15.11
N GLN A 117 -0.35 6.14 14.90
CA GLN A 117 0.78 5.26 14.61
C GLN A 117 1.43 5.53 13.26
N ALA A 118 0.65 5.84 12.23
CA ALA A 118 1.17 6.27 10.94
C ALA A 118 2.03 7.55 11.09
N GLN A 119 1.53 8.54 11.82
CA GLN A 119 2.28 9.77 12.10
C GLN A 119 3.59 9.50 12.85
N ASN A 120 3.55 8.68 13.90
CA ASN A 120 4.73 8.37 14.71
C ASN A 120 5.83 7.68 13.90
N ARG A 121 5.46 7.01 12.81
CA ARG A 121 6.37 6.31 11.89
C ARG A 121 6.75 7.15 10.64
N GLY A 122 6.34 8.40 10.57
CA GLY A 122 6.66 9.27 9.44
C GLY A 122 5.89 8.94 8.15
N LEU A 123 4.79 8.18 8.26
CA LEU A 123 3.96 7.82 7.11
C LEU A 123 2.92 8.91 6.82
N TYR A 124 2.89 9.40 5.60
CA TYR A 124 1.79 10.24 5.14
C TYR A 124 0.48 9.44 5.08
N ILE A 125 -0.64 10.16 5.17
CA ILE A 125 -1.99 9.57 5.16
C ILE A 125 -2.77 10.10 3.97
N TYR A 126 -3.28 9.20 3.16
CA TYR A 126 -4.32 9.43 2.16
C TYR A 126 -5.65 8.95 2.76
N LEU A 127 -6.52 9.88 3.12
CA LEU A 127 -7.76 9.57 3.82
C LEU A 127 -8.96 9.59 2.88
N THR A 128 -9.65 8.46 2.76
CA THR A 128 -10.89 8.32 1.99
C THR A 128 -12.07 8.24 2.96
N LEU A 129 -12.99 9.21 2.88
CA LEU A 129 -13.98 9.42 3.92
C LEU A 129 -15.18 8.47 3.86
N LEU A 130 -15.50 7.90 2.70
CA LEU A 130 -16.62 7.00 2.54
C LEU A 130 -16.29 5.89 1.55
N ASN A 131 -16.49 4.64 1.93
CA ASN A 131 -16.24 3.49 1.07
C ASN A 131 -17.52 3.06 0.35
N HIS A 132 -17.39 2.73 -0.92
CA HIS A 132 -18.50 2.26 -1.76
C HIS A 132 -19.21 1.00 -1.24
N LEU A 133 -18.60 0.25 -0.35
CA LEU A 133 -19.18 -0.96 0.23
C LEU A 133 -20.11 -0.70 1.43
N ASP A 134 -20.19 0.53 1.90
CA ASP A 134 -21.04 0.93 3.04
C ASP A 134 -22.51 1.17 2.67
N HIS A 135 -22.95 0.76 1.50
CA HIS A 135 -24.29 1.03 1.01
C HIS A 135 -25.35 0.01 1.49
N HIS A 136 -26.61 0.35 1.30
CA HIS A 136 -27.74 -0.56 1.52
C HIS A 136 -27.59 -1.84 0.69
N GLY A 137 -27.84 -2.97 1.31
CA GLY A 137 -27.78 -4.28 0.63
C GLY A 137 -26.42 -5.00 0.69
N THR A 138 -25.40 -4.41 1.27
CA THR A 138 -24.14 -5.12 1.52
C THR A 138 -24.34 -6.32 2.47
N GLN A 139 -23.55 -7.37 2.28
CA GLN A 139 -23.68 -8.62 3.02
C GLN A 139 -22.97 -8.61 4.38
N PHE A 140 -22.12 -7.62 4.64
CA PHE A 140 -21.25 -7.61 5.81
C PHE A 140 -21.97 -7.20 7.10
N PRO A 141 -21.63 -7.81 8.25
CA PRO A 141 -22.31 -7.60 9.54
C PRO A 141 -21.77 -6.34 10.24
N TYR A 142 -22.02 -5.16 9.72
CA TYR A 142 -21.71 -3.92 10.40
C TYR A 142 -22.98 -3.15 10.79
N ASN A 143 -22.83 -1.99 11.41
CA ASN A 143 -23.95 -1.21 11.93
C ASN A 143 -24.92 -0.74 10.83
N ARG A 144 -25.99 -1.47 10.59
CA ARG A 144 -27.04 -1.13 9.61
C ARG A 144 -27.89 0.08 9.99
N LYS A 145 -27.66 0.67 11.17
CA LYS A 145 -28.36 1.89 11.62
C LYS A 145 -27.66 3.16 11.15
N SER A 146 -26.45 3.07 10.62
CA SER A 146 -25.74 4.19 10.04
C SER A 146 -26.46 4.76 8.81
N PHE A 147 -26.28 6.05 8.55
CA PHE A 147 -26.76 6.69 7.32
C PHE A 147 -26.18 6.02 6.06
N ALA A 148 -24.91 5.64 6.11
CA ALA A 148 -24.23 5.02 4.97
C ALA A 148 -24.92 3.72 4.55
N ALA A 149 -25.31 2.88 5.49
CA ALA A 149 -26.01 1.64 5.22
C ALA A 149 -27.49 1.80 4.82
N LYS A 150 -28.05 3.00 4.94
CA LYS A 150 -29.44 3.30 4.62
C LYS A 150 -29.67 3.52 3.12
N TYR A 151 -28.70 4.12 2.43
CA TYR A 151 -28.84 4.57 1.04
C TYR A 151 -28.20 3.59 0.06
N ALA A 152 -28.72 3.53 -1.16
CA ALA A 152 -28.02 2.87 -2.25
C ALA A 152 -26.74 3.65 -2.60
N ARG A 153 -25.77 2.97 -3.18
CA ARG A 153 -24.46 3.55 -3.52
C ARG A 153 -24.58 4.80 -4.39
N GLU A 154 -25.49 4.77 -5.36
CA GLU A 154 -25.75 5.90 -6.26
C GLU A 154 -26.40 7.08 -5.55
N ASP A 155 -27.17 6.83 -4.48
CA ASP A 155 -27.95 7.85 -3.79
C ASP A 155 -27.08 8.77 -2.91
N TRP A 156 -25.88 8.36 -2.55
CA TRP A 156 -24.98 9.18 -1.72
C TRP A 156 -24.65 10.54 -2.32
N MET A 157 -24.64 10.64 -3.65
CA MET A 157 -24.39 11.89 -4.36
C MET A 157 -25.69 12.63 -4.74
N TYR A 158 -26.83 11.96 -4.69
CA TYR A 158 -28.07 12.43 -5.34
C TYR A 158 -29.24 12.66 -4.38
N GLU A 159 -29.32 11.89 -3.29
CA GLU A 159 -30.37 12.07 -2.32
C GLU A 159 -30.00 13.18 -1.32
N HIS A 160 -30.86 14.21 -1.21
CA HIS A 160 -30.62 15.38 -0.35
C HIS A 160 -30.25 14.99 1.09
N ASP A 161 -30.99 14.06 1.69
CA ASP A 161 -30.75 13.62 3.06
C ASP A 161 -29.45 12.83 3.22
N ALA A 162 -29.06 12.04 2.19
CA ALA A 162 -27.79 11.33 2.16
C ALA A 162 -26.61 12.32 2.09
N VAL A 163 -26.70 13.31 1.21
CA VAL A 163 -25.70 14.38 1.09
C VAL A 163 -25.59 15.16 2.40
N ALA A 164 -26.73 15.51 3.01
CA ALA A 164 -26.75 16.24 4.29
C ALA A 164 -26.13 15.43 5.44
N ALA A 165 -26.38 14.11 5.51
CA ALA A 165 -25.80 13.23 6.49
C ALA A 165 -24.28 13.05 6.25
N THR A 166 -23.86 12.88 5.00
CA THR A 166 -22.45 12.82 4.61
C THR A 166 -21.68 14.08 5.01
N LYS A 167 -22.25 15.25 4.74
CA LYS A 167 -21.64 16.53 5.14
C LYS A 167 -21.49 16.67 6.65
N ARG A 168 -22.51 16.26 7.41
CA ARG A 168 -22.46 16.29 8.88
C ARG A 168 -21.38 15.36 9.42
N TYR A 169 -21.31 14.14 8.90
CA TYR A 169 -20.27 13.18 9.22
C TYR A 169 -18.87 13.73 8.95
N MET A 170 -18.65 14.23 7.73
CA MET A 170 -17.35 14.79 7.33
C MET A 170 -16.93 15.95 8.23
N GLY A 171 -17.84 16.90 8.49
CA GLY A 171 -17.57 18.04 9.37
C GLY A 171 -17.21 17.60 10.79
N GLN A 172 -17.95 16.67 11.37
CA GLN A 172 -17.65 16.16 12.71
C GLN A 172 -16.32 15.41 12.77
N LEU A 173 -16.02 14.55 11.79
CA LEU A 173 -14.76 13.82 11.73
C LEU A 173 -13.56 14.76 11.61
N LEU A 174 -13.63 15.73 10.70
CA LEU A 174 -12.54 16.70 10.50
C LEU A 174 -12.25 17.54 11.73
N ASN A 175 -13.28 17.86 12.51
CA ASN A 175 -13.15 18.59 13.78
C ASN A 175 -12.83 17.71 14.99
N ARG A 176 -12.89 16.37 14.83
CA ARG A 176 -12.51 15.44 15.89
C ARG A 176 -11.06 15.65 16.28
N ARG A 177 -10.83 15.71 17.59
CA ARG A 177 -9.48 15.70 18.17
C ARG A 177 -9.10 14.26 18.48
N ASN A 178 -8.08 13.77 17.79
CA ASN A 178 -7.55 12.43 18.00
C ASN A 178 -7.00 12.31 19.44
N PRO A 179 -7.47 11.37 20.26
CA PRO A 179 -7.07 11.26 21.66
C PRO A 179 -5.63 10.80 21.86
N TYR A 180 -5.00 10.18 20.84
CA TYR A 180 -3.63 9.65 20.93
C TYR A 180 -2.54 10.70 20.66
N ASN A 181 -2.81 11.70 19.81
CA ASN A 181 -1.83 12.73 19.47
C ASN A 181 -2.33 14.18 19.69
N GLY A 182 -3.59 14.35 20.08
CA GLY A 182 -4.21 15.64 20.37
C GLY A 182 -4.48 16.52 19.16
N GLN A 183 -4.24 16.06 17.92
CA GLN A 183 -4.46 16.84 16.70
C GLN A 183 -5.89 16.68 16.18
N GLN A 184 -6.44 17.73 15.57
CA GLN A 184 -7.67 17.58 14.79
C GLN A 184 -7.36 16.96 13.44
N TYR A 185 -8.28 16.13 12.90
CA TYR A 185 -8.09 15.49 11.61
C TYR A 185 -7.79 16.49 10.49
N LYS A 186 -8.53 17.60 10.42
CA LYS A 186 -8.33 18.66 9.42
C LYS A 186 -6.97 19.36 9.48
N ALA A 187 -6.33 19.33 10.63
CA ALA A 187 -5.02 19.97 10.86
C ALA A 187 -3.90 18.93 11.11
N HIS A 188 -4.16 17.67 10.77
CA HIS A 188 -3.22 16.60 11.05
C HIS A 188 -2.00 16.70 10.12
N ALA A 189 -0.80 16.83 10.68
CA ALA A 189 0.42 17.07 9.91
C ALA A 189 0.73 15.98 8.86
N ALA A 190 0.40 14.72 9.17
CA ALA A 190 0.61 13.60 8.26
C ALA A 190 -0.46 13.49 7.15
N LEU A 191 -1.57 14.23 7.23
CA LEU A 191 -2.64 14.16 6.23
C LEU A 191 -2.17 14.81 4.92
N ALA A 192 -1.87 13.98 3.93
CA ALA A 192 -1.38 14.42 2.62
C ALA A 192 -2.51 14.89 1.70
N VAL A 193 -3.53 14.06 1.54
CA VAL A 193 -4.68 14.29 0.66
C VAL A 193 -5.95 13.69 1.24
N LEU A 194 -7.10 14.20 0.82
CA LEU A 194 -8.40 13.73 1.24
C LEU A 194 -9.29 13.41 0.03
N GLU A 195 -9.94 12.25 0.07
CA GLU A 195 -10.86 11.75 -0.95
C GLU A 195 -12.25 11.60 -0.34
N PRO A 196 -13.30 12.27 -0.85
CA PRO A 196 -14.63 12.18 -0.28
C PRO A 196 -15.26 10.79 -0.36
N ILE A 197 -15.13 10.09 -1.49
CA ILE A 197 -15.76 8.78 -1.73
C ILE A 197 -14.81 7.89 -2.51
N ASN A 198 -14.59 6.65 -2.03
CA ASN A 198 -13.96 5.61 -2.80
C ASN A 198 -14.92 5.04 -3.84
N GLU A 199 -14.50 4.99 -5.10
CA GLU A 199 -15.25 4.40 -6.21
C GLU A 199 -16.72 4.82 -6.26
N PRO A 200 -17.02 6.12 -6.41
CA PRO A 200 -18.40 6.62 -6.43
C PRO A 200 -19.19 5.98 -7.57
N ALA A 201 -20.48 5.75 -7.34
CA ALA A 201 -21.38 5.29 -8.38
C ALA A 201 -22.10 6.46 -9.04
N TYR A 202 -22.12 6.45 -10.37
CA TYR A 202 -22.87 7.40 -11.18
C TYR A 202 -24.20 6.80 -11.61
N VAL A 203 -25.24 7.63 -11.65
CA VAL A 203 -26.58 7.20 -12.10
C VAL A 203 -26.55 6.88 -13.60
N TRP A 204 -27.18 5.80 -14.00
CA TRP A 204 -27.37 5.43 -15.39
C TRP A 204 -28.59 6.14 -15.98
N PHE A 205 -28.64 6.25 -17.31
CA PHE A 205 -29.76 6.88 -18.01
C PHE A 205 -31.10 6.24 -17.64
N GLU A 206 -31.15 4.92 -17.65
CA GLU A 206 -32.36 4.16 -17.37
C GLU A 206 -32.88 4.44 -15.93
N LYS A 207 -32.01 4.46 -14.95
CA LYS A 207 -32.35 4.80 -13.55
C LYS A 207 -32.77 6.27 -13.38
N TRP A 208 -32.11 7.19 -14.09
CA TRP A 208 -32.50 8.59 -14.11
C TRP A 208 -33.88 8.77 -14.76
N GLN A 209 -34.17 8.02 -15.82
CA GLN A 209 -35.44 8.07 -16.55
C GLN A 209 -36.62 7.53 -15.72
N GLU A 210 -36.41 6.67 -14.73
CA GLU A 210 -37.45 6.24 -13.79
C GLU A 210 -38.10 7.44 -13.08
N ARG A 211 -37.32 8.48 -12.78
CA ARG A 211 -37.75 9.73 -12.13
C ARG A 211 -38.08 10.83 -13.14
N ASN A 212 -37.68 10.69 -14.38
CA ASN A 212 -37.83 11.66 -15.47
C ASN A 212 -38.39 10.96 -16.71
N LYS A 213 -39.64 10.48 -16.62
CA LYS A 213 -40.26 9.53 -17.60
C LYS A 213 -40.16 9.96 -19.06
N ASP A 214 -40.27 11.27 -19.33
CA ASP A 214 -40.18 11.85 -20.67
C ASP A 214 -38.80 12.43 -20.99
N GLY A 215 -37.81 12.16 -20.12
CA GLY A 215 -36.48 12.71 -20.24
C GLY A 215 -35.68 12.11 -21.36
N THR A 216 -35.04 12.93 -22.18
CA THR A 216 -34.14 12.52 -23.26
C THR A 216 -32.74 12.22 -22.76
N ARG A 217 -31.95 11.49 -23.56
CA ARG A 217 -30.53 11.22 -23.25
C ARG A 217 -29.71 12.51 -23.15
N GLU A 218 -29.99 13.49 -24.01
CA GLU A 218 -29.31 14.78 -23.98
C GLU A 218 -29.56 15.52 -22.64
N GLN A 219 -30.81 15.50 -22.16
CA GLN A 219 -31.16 16.06 -20.86
C GLN A 219 -30.46 15.33 -19.71
N PHE A 220 -30.38 14.01 -19.79
CA PHE A 220 -29.62 13.22 -18.83
C PHE A 220 -28.13 13.58 -18.84
N GLU A 221 -27.51 13.68 -20.00
CA GLU A 221 -26.09 14.02 -20.12
C GLU A 221 -25.81 15.40 -19.55
N GLN A 222 -26.66 16.39 -19.84
CA GLN A 222 -26.54 17.72 -19.25
C GLN A 222 -26.78 17.69 -17.74
N TRP A 223 -27.75 16.94 -17.26
CA TRP A 223 -27.98 16.74 -15.84
C TRP A 223 -26.78 16.08 -15.17
N SER A 224 -26.27 14.96 -15.70
CA SER A 224 -25.13 14.22 -15.17
C SER A 224 -23.88 15.12 -15.03
N TYR A 225 -23.58 15.89 -16.07
CA TYR A 225 -22.51 16.88 -16.04
C TYR A 225 -22.69 17.90 -14.93
N THR A 226 -23.84 18.58 -14.94
CA THR A 226 -24.09 19.69 -14.02
C THR A 226 -24.14 19.21 -12.57
N HIS A 227 -24.81 18.09 -12.34
CA HIS A 227 -24.98 17.53 -11.01
C HIS A 227 -23.64 17.06 -10.43
N THR A 228 -22.83 16.32 -11.20
CA THR A 228 -21.50 15.89 -10.76
C THR A 228 -20.62 17.09 -10.42
N LYS A 229 -20.54 18.08 -11.30
CA LYS A 229 -19.78 19.31 -11.06
C LYS A 229 -20.20 20.03 -9.79
N ASN A 230 -21.50 20.22 -9.60
CA ASN A 230 -22.05 20.94 -8.45
C ASN A 230 -21.80 20.18 -7.14
N TYR A 231 -22.02 18.86 -7.13
CA TYR A 231 -21.74 18.03 -5.96
C TYR A 231 -20.27 18.14 -5.54
N LEU A 232 -19.33 18.02 -6.49
CA LEU A 232 -17.91 18.13 -6.20
C LEU A 232 -17.54 19.51 -5.67
N ASN A 233 -18.05 20.58 -6.27
CA ASN A 233 -17.82 21.94 -5.78
C ASN A 233 -18.37 22.15 -4.38
N GLU A 234 -19.53 21.57 -4.08
CA GLU A 234 -20.14 21.61 -2.75
C GLU A 234 -19.29 20.88 -1.71
N MET A 235 -18.75 19.70 -2.05
CA MET A 235 -17.85 18.96 -1.16
C MET A 235 -16.53 19.73 -0.93
N VAL A 236 -15.91 20.25 -1.97
CA VAL A 236 -14.72 21.09 -1.82
C VAL A 236 -15.00 22.31 -0.95
N SER A 237 -16.12 23.00 -1.19
CA SER A 237 -16.52 24.17 -0.40
C SER A 237 -16.73 23.83 1.08
N LEU A 238 -17.36 22.69 1.38
CA LEU A 238 -17.50 22.19 2.74
C LEU A 238 -16.13 21.99 3.39
N LEU A 239 -15.24 21.23 2.75
CA LEU A 239 -13.93 20.92 3.29
C LEU A 239 -13.10 22.19 3.54
N ARG A 240 -13.16 23.17 2.63
CA ARG A 240 -12.49 24.46 2.78
C ARG A 240 -13.12 25.29 3.91
N SER A 241 -14.45 25.27 4.07
CA SER A 241 -15.14 25.99 5.17
C SER A 241 -14.81 25.40 6.55
N GLU A 242 -14.48 24.11 6.61
CA GLU A 242 -13.97 23.46 7.82
C GLU A 242 -12.49 23.80 8.11
N GLY A 243 -11.84 24.52 7.22
CA GLY A 243 -10.44 24.96 7.36
C GLY A 243 -9.40 24.01 6.82
N MET A 244 -9.80 23.04 6.01
CA MET A 244 -8.83 22.15 5.34
C MET A 244 -8.05 22.87 4.25
N THR A 245 -6.74 22.66 4.23
CA THR A 245 -5.82 23.16 3.18
C THR A 245 -5.30 22.08 2.28
N GLN A 246 -5.37 20.81 2.70
CA GLN A 246 -4.90 19.66 1.94
C GLN A 246 -5.67 19.50 0.63
N PRO A 247 -5.02 18.95 -0.43
CA PRO A 247 -5.68 18.70 -1.71
C PRO A 247 -6.87 17.76 -1.57
N VAL A 248 -7.97 18.11 -2.26
CA VAL A 248 -9.16 17.28 -2.38
C VAL A 248 -9.08 16.48 -3.67
N VAL A 249 -9.11 15.16 -3.54
CA VAL A 249 -8.97 14.21 -4.64
C VAL A 249 -10.33 13.64 -4.98
N TRP A 250 -10.66 13.54 -6.27
CA TRP A 250 -11.84 12.80 -6.70
C TRP A 250 -11.46 11.46 -7.33
N ASN A 251 -12.07 10.40 -6.83
CA ASN A 251 -11.88 9.05 -7.33
C ASN A 251 -12.64 8.85 -8.65
N CYS A 252 -11.91 8.60 -9.72
CA CYS A 252 -12.48 8.35 -11.05
C CYS A 252 -12.80 6.86 -11.30
N GLY A 253 -12.51 6.00 -10.33
CA GLY A 253 -12.81 4.57 -10.41
C GLY A 253 -11.99 3.82 -11.48
N TRP A 254 -12.61 2.83 -12.06
CA TRP A 254 -11.97 1.88 -12.96
C TRP A 254 -11.58 2.47 -14.30
N ALA A 255 -10.56 1.90 -14.92
CA ALA A 255 -9.99 2.37 -16.18
C ALA A 255 -11.02 2.66 -17.29
N ARG A 256 -12.09 1.88 -17.37
CA ARG A 256 -13.12 2.02 -18.42
C ARG A 256 -14.38 2.78 -17.98
N LEU A 257 -14.40 3.37 -16.80
CA LEU A 257 -15.62 4.01 -16.28
C LEU A 257 -16.02 5.23 -17.11
N ILE A 258 -15.05 5.96 -17.67
CA ILE A 258 -15.29 7.11 -18.54
C ILE A 258 -16.15 6.75 -19.77
N GLN A 259 -16.02 5.54 -20.34
CA GLN A 259 -16.83 5.12 -21.51
C GLN A 259 -18.33 5.24 -21.26
N LYS A 260 -18.73 5.01 -20.03
CA LYS A 260 -20.12 4.94 -19.62
C LYS A 260 -20.65 6.24 -19.03
N HIS A 261 -19.76 7.14 -18.58
CA HIS A 261 -20.11 8.34 -17.81
C HIS A 261 -19.37 9.60 -18.31
N ARG A 262 -19.21 9.78 -19.61
CA ARG A 262 -18.47 10.90 -20.23
C ARG A 262 -18.89 12.27 -19.70
N SER A 263 -20.20 12.49 -19.55
CA SER A 263 -20.73 13.77 -19.04
C SER A 263 -20.36 14.02 -17.60
N ALA A 264 -20.38 12.97 -16.74
CA ALA A 264 -19.90 13.08 -15.37
C ALA A 264 -18.38 13.40 -15.34
N PHE A 265 -17.57 12.73 -16.17
CA PHE A 265 -16.12 13.01 -16.26
C PHE A 265 -15.83 14.43 -16.73
N ARG A 266 -16.63 14.98 -17.65
CA ARG A 266 -16.55 16.41 -17.98
C ARG A 266 -16.86 17.28 -16.76
N GLY A 267 -17.86 16.92 -15.96
CA GLY A 267 -18.17 17.61 -14.70
C GLY A 267 -17.01 17.55 -13.70
N ILE A 268 -16.31 16.41 -13.60
CA ILE A 268 -15.11 16.27 -12.76
C ILE A 268 -14.00 17.20 -13.25
N ALA A 269 -13.70 17.18 -14.54
CA ALA A 269 -12.63 17.99 -15.13
C ALA A 269 -12.83 19.50 -14.86
N GLU A 270 -14.07 19.97 -14.93
CA GLU A 270 -14.44 21.37 -14.71
C GLU A 270 -14.80 21.73 -13.23
N SER A 271 -14.73 20.77 -12.31
CA SER A 271 -14.99 21.01 -10.88
C SER A 271 -13.79 21.62 -10.17
N GLN A 272 -14.00 22.00 -8.89
CA GLN A 272 -12.98 22.60 -8.02
C GLN A 272 -12.09 21.58 -7.31
N VAL A 273 -12.20 20.27 -7.59
CA VAL A 273 -11.28 19.29 -7.00
C VAL A 273 -9.85 19.56 -7.45
N ASP A 274 -8.89 19.36 -6.57
CA ASP A 274 -7.48 19.63 -6.84
C ASP A 274 -6.82 18.53 -7.67
N ALA A 275 -7.29 17.30 -7.47
CA ALA A 275 -6.69 16.12 -8.07
C ALA A 275 -7.75 15.08 -8.46
N VAL A 276 -7.34 14.15 -9.31
CA VAL A 276 -8.11 12.96 -9.68
C VAL A 276 -7.31 11.71 -9.41
N SER A 277 -7.99 10.63 -9.02
CA SER A 277 -7.37 9.34 -8.80
C SER A 277 -7.99 8.26 -9.69
N PHE A 278 -7.20 7.25 -10.02
CA PHE A 278 -7.59 6.09 -10.84
C PHE A 278 -6.97 4.82 -10.29
N CYS A 279 -7.43 3.65 -10.76
CA CYS A 279 -6.84 2.37 -10.43
C CYS A 279 -6.45 1.57 -11.67
N LEU A 280 -5.58 0.57 -11.47
CA LEU A 280 -5.22 -0.38 -12.49
C LEU A 280 -5.02 -1.77 -11.87
N TYR A 281 -5.76 -2.75 -12.40
CA TYR A 281 -5.74 -4.14 -11.97
C TYR A 281 -5.53 -5.07 -13.18
N PRO A 282 -4.29 -5.29 -13.63
CA PRO A 282 -4.01 -6.29 -14.66
C PRO A 282 -4.53 -7.66 -14.24
N GLY A 283 -5.23 -8.36 -15.13
CA GLY A 283 -5.86 -9.64 -14.85
C GLY A 283 -7.30 -9.56 -14.36
N GLN A 284 -7.74 -8.44 -13.80
CA GLN A 284 -9.14 -8.25 -13.40
C GLN A 284 -10.00 -7.68 -14.52
N SER A 285 -9.49 -6.65 -15.20
CA SER A 285 -10.28 -5.87 -16.18
C SER A 285 -10.25 -6.46 -17.58
N ASP A 286 -9.28 -7.31 -17.89
CA ASP A 286 -9.08 -7.93 -19.21
C ASP A 286 -9.69 -9.33 -19.33
N LEU A 287 -10.09 -9.95 -18.23
CA LEU A 287 -10.76 -11.25 -18.26
C LEU A 287 -12.18 -11.14 -18.84
N LYS A 288 -12.51 -12.04 -19.76
CA LYS A 288 -13.84 -12.09 -20.40
C LYS A 288 -14.94 -12.53 -19.44
N ALA A 289 -14.59 -13.24 -18.36
CA ALA A 289 -15.52 -13.68 -17.32
C ALA A 289 -15.12 -13.05 -15.99
N PRO A 290 -16.07 -12.84 -15.07
CA PRO A 290 -15.74 -12.42 -13.73
C PRO A 290 -14.75 -13.41 -13.10
N PHE A 291 -13.58 -12.93 -12.71
CA PHE A 291 -12.50 -13.75 -12.15
C PHE A 291 -12.92 -14.57 -10.91
N TRP A 292 -13.84 -14.03 -10.12
CA TRP A 292 -14.40 -14.73 -8.95
C TRP A 292 -15.21 -15.99 -9.31
N LYS A 293 -15.59 -16.17 -10.58
CA LYS A 293 -16.28 -17.38 -11.05
C LYS A 293 -15.31 -18.48 -11.47
N ASN A 294 -14.15 -18.11 -11.95
CA ASN A 294 -13.14 -19.04 -12.42
C ASN A 294 -11.73 -18.45 -12.26
N PRO A 295 -11.24 -18.27 -11.03
CA PRO A 295 -9.90 -17.74 -10.78
C PRO A 295 -8.85 -18.75 -11.26
N GLU A 296 -7.83 -18.22 -11.93
CA GLU A 296 -6.69 -19.00 -12.43
C GLU A 296 -5.37 -18.35 -12.04
N ASN A 297 -4.28 -19.11 -12.07
CA ASN A 297 -2.95 -18.54 -11.90
C ASN A 297 -2.58 -17.71 -13.13
N LEU A 298 -2.35 -16.43 -12.92
CA LEU A 298 -2.01 -15.47 -13.98
C LEU A 298 -0.53 -15.08 -13.95
N SER A 299 0.29 -15.75 -13.13
CA SER A 299 1.71 -15.41 -12.97
C SER A 299 2.51 -15.54 -14.27
N ASP A 300 2.11 -16.47 -15.14
CA ASP A 300 2.82 -16.75 -16.40
C ASP A 300 2.37 -15.86 -17.56
N ARG A 301 1.38 -14.99 -17.32
CA ARG A 301 0.87 -14.09 -18.37
C ARG A 301 1.70 -12.82 -18.46
N ASN A 302 1.93 -12.38 -19.70
CA ASN A 302 2.49 -11.08 -19.98
C ASN A 302 1.40 -9.99 -20.03
N TYR A 303 1.38 -9.12 -19.01
CA TYR A 303 0.43 -8.00 -18.94
C TYR A 303 0.99 -6.67 -19.47
N LEU A 304 2.22 -6.62 -19.94
CA LEU A 304 2.80 -5.37 -20.47
C LEU A 304 1.98 -4.80 -21.63
N PRO A 305 1.55 -5.60 -22.64
CA PRO A 305 0.70 -5.11 -23.72
C PRO A 305 -0.65 -4.56 -23.22
N TYR A 306 -1.19 -5.12 -22.14
CA TYR A 306 -2.43 -4.63 -21.55
C TYR A 306 -2.26 -3.26 -20.90
N ILE A 307 -1.14 -3.03 -20.18
CA ILE A 307 -0.82 -1.73 -19.59
C ILE A 307 -0.64 -0.69 -20.69
N GLU A 308 0.05 -1.02 -21.78
CA GLU A 308 0.22 -0.17 -22.95
C GLU A 308 -1.13 0.20 -23.57
N GLN A 309 -1.97 -0.77 -23.83
CA GLN A 309 -3.31 -0.55 -24.36
C GLN A 309 -4.15 0.36 -23.46
N CYS A 310 -4.10 0.17 -22.14
CA CYS A 310 -4.79 1.04 -21.18
C CYS A 310 -4.32 2.50 -21.31
N SER A 311 -3.03 2.70 -21.54
CA SER A 311 -2.41 4.02 -21.61
C SER A 311 -2.74 4.78 -22.90
N GLU A 312 -2.91 4.08 -24.00
CA GLU A 312 -3.13 4.65 -25.34
C GLU A 312 -4.60 4.86 -25.67
N THR A 313 -5.48 4.05 -25.08
CA THR A 313 -6.91 4.12 -25.35
C THR A 313 -7.56 5.25 -24.55
N GLU A 314 -8.04 6.30 -25.23
CA GLU A 314 -8.68 7.47 -24.61
C GLU A 314 -9.82 7.08 -23.66
N ASP A 315 -10.62 6.10 -24.04
CA ASP A 315 -11.74 5.61 -23.26
C ASP A 315 -11.36 4.70 -22.07
N TRP A 316 -10.07 4.46 -21.86
CA TRP A 316 -9.55 3.76 -20.69
C TRP A 316 -8.84 4.74 -19.77
N LEU A 317 -7.52 4.87 -19.87
CA LEU A 317 -6.71 5.78 -19.08
C LEU A 317 -6.06 6.89 -19.91
N GLY A 318 -6.24 6.89 -21.24
CA GLY A 318 -5.71 7.95 -22.12
C GLY A 318 -6.23 9.34 -21.78
N TRP A 319 -7.43 9.46 -21.20
CA TRP A 319 -8.01 10.71 -20.71
C TRP A 319 -7.12 11.44 -19.70
N LEU A 320 -6.26 10.72 -18.97
CA LEU A 320 -5.31 11.32 -18.02
C LEU A 320 -4.36 12.32 -18.69
N ARG A 321 -4.07 12.14 -19.98
CA ARG A 321 -3.22 13.04 -20.78
C ARG A 321 -4.00 14.13 -21.51
N SER A 322 -5.34 14.11 -21.43
CA SER A 322 -6.17 15.10 -22.13
C SER A 322 -6.05 16.50 -21.52
N ASP A 323 -6.23 17.51 -22.36
CA ASP A 323 -6.24 18.92 -21.93
C ASP A 323 -7.29 19.22 -20.87
N ALA A 324 -8.40 18.49 -20.87
CA ALA A 324 -9.48 18.65 -19.89
C ALA A 324 -9.00 18.39 -18.45
N PHE A 325 -8.04 17.47 -18.27
CA PHE A 325 -7.52 17.10 -16.95
C PHE A 325 -6.11 17.64 -16.65
N LYS A 326 -5.57 18.51 -17.48
CA LYS A 326 -4.21 19.06 -17.28
C LYS A 326 -4.06 19.88 -16.00
N SER A 327 -5.14 20.51 -15.54
CA SER A 327 -5.18 21.30 -14.29
C SER A 327 -5.39 20.45 -13.04
N LYS A 328 -5.55 19.15 -13.16
CA LYS A 328 -5.74 18.23 -12.05
C LYS A 328 -4.47 17.43 -11.80
N ALA A 329 -4.00 17.39 -10.55
CA ALA A 329 -2.96 16.45 -10.16
C ALA A 329 -3.50 15.01 -10.30
N LYS A 330 -2.61 14.03 -10.49
CA LYS A 330 -3.00 12.64 -10.75
C LYS A 330 -2.44 11.71 -9.70
N LEU A 331 -3.27 10.81 -9.22
CA LEU A 331 -2.95 9.82 -8.20
C LEU A 331 -3.45 8.44 -8.61
N VAL A 332 -2.79 7.41 -8.14
CA VAL A 332 -3.24 6.02 -8.22
C VAL A 332 -3.73 5.61 -6.84
N TYR A 333 -5.05 5.53 -6.67
CA TYR A 333 -5.62 5.20 -5.37
C TYR A 333 -5.49 3.72 -5.01
N GLU A 334 -5.48 2.85 -6.03
CA GLU A 334 -5.32 1.41 -5.88
C GLU A 334 -4.66 0.79 -7.10
N TYR A 335 -3.82 -0.19 -6.89
CA TYR A 335 -3.30 -1.07 -7.93
C TYR A 335 -2.91 -2.42 -7.33
N GLU A 336 -3.04 -3.49 -8.11
CA GLU A 336 -2.62 -4.83 -7.75
C GLU A 336 -2.40 -5.68 -9.00
N THR A 337 -1.55 -6.68 -8.87
CA THR A 337 -1.31 -7.70 -9.89
C THR A 337 -2.21 -8.89 -9.61
N PHE A 338 -3.43 -8.80 -10.12
CA PHE A 338 -4.51 -9.73 -9.81
C PHE A 338 -4.15 -11.20 -10.07
N CYS A 339 -4.29 -12.07 -9.05
CA CYS A 339 -3.92 -13.50 -9.13
C CYS A 339 -2.50 -13.78 -9.66
N ASN A 340 -1.58 -12.83 -9.52
CA ASN A 340 -0.25 -12.87 -10.10
C ASN A 340 0.80 -12.57 -9.02
N GLN A 341 1.78 -13.46 -8.86
CA GLN A 341 2.90 -13.31 -7.94
C GLN A 341 4.21 -12.91 -8.65
N SER A 342 4.12 -12.51 -9.92
CA SER A 342 5.30 -12.10 -10.69
C SER A 342 5.92 -10.81 -10.19
N ALA A 343 7.23 -10.72 -10.32
CA ALA A 343 7.98 -9.56 -9.85
C ALA A 343 7.97 -8.36 -10.80
N TYR A 344 7.67 -8.54 -12.08
CA TYR A 344 7.85 -7.51 -13.10
C TYR A 344 6.73 -6.46 -13.16
N LEU A 345 5.51 -6.80 -12.69
CA LEU A 345 4.34 -5.94 -12.91
C LEU A 345 4.36 -4.66 -12.10
N TYR A 346 4.68 -4.70 -10.81
CA TYR A 346 4.71 -3.49 -9.99
C TYR A 346 5.69 -2.43 -10.53
N PRO A 347 6.94 -2.78 -10.89
CA PRO A 347 7.84 -1.82 -11.52
C PRO A 347 7.33 -1.26 -12.86
N ALA A 348 6.74 -2.11 -13.71
CA ALA A 348 6.17 -1.68 -14.98
C ALA A 348 4.98 -0.71 -14.75
N MET A 349 4.09 -1.02 -13.82
CA MET A 349 2.98 -0.18 -13.42
C MET A 349 3.46 1.16 -12.86
N ALA A 350 4.49 1.15 -12.00
CA ALA A 350 5.06 2.37 -11.43
C ALA A 350 5.60 3.32 -12.51
N LYS A 351 6.33 2.78 -13.49
CA LYS A 351 6.80 3.56 -14.66
C LYS A 351 5.63 4.13 -15.46
N PHE A 352 4.60 3.32 -15.73
CA PHE A 352 3.41 3.78 -16.42
C PHE A 352 2.74 4.94 -15.66
N TYR A 353 2.57 4.82 -14.34
CA TYR A 353 1.95 5.86 -13.51
C TYR A 353 2.72 7.18 -13.60
N ARG A 354 4.04 7.13 -13.54
CA ARG A 354 4.87 8.33 -13.72
C ARG A 354 4.73 8.91 -15.13
N SER A 355 4.61 8.10 -16.15
CA SER A 355 4.45 8.55 -17.54
C SER A 355 3.16 9.34 -17.78
N VAL A 356 2.12 9.11 -16.98
CA VAL A 356 0.86 9.88 -17.01
C VAL A 356 0.82 11.00 -15.98
N GLY A 357 1.92 11.24 -15.26
CA GLY A 357 2.08 12.33 -14.30
C GLY A 357 1.52 12.02 -12.90
N ALA A 358 1.33 10.75 -12.53
CA ALA A 358 0.90 10.40 -11.19
C ALA A 358 2.00 10.71 -10.16
N GLN A 359 1.62 11.31 -9.05
CA GLN A 359 2.50 11.77 -7.98
C GLN A 359 2.32 10.98 -6.67
N ILE A 360 1.25 10.23 -6.55
CA ILE A 360 0.97 9.31 -5.44
C ILE A 360 0.50 8.00 -6.05
N ALA A 361 0.97 6.87 -5.50
CA ALA A 361 0.45 5.55 -5.83
C ALA A 361 0.38 4.67 -4.58
N THR A 362 -0.76 4.01 -4.36
CA THR A 362 -0.98 3.13 -3.21
C THR A 362 -1.45 1.74 -3.66
N GLN A 363 -0.70 0.71 -3.27
CA GLN A 363 -1.00 -0.68 -3.60
C GLN A 363 -2.24 -1.16 -2.81
N TRP A 364 -3.10 -1.95 -3.44
CA TRP A 364 -4.27 -2.58 -2.81
C TRP A 364 -4.02 -4.08 -2.60
N THR A 365 -3.94 -4.58 -1.39
CA THR A 365 -3.91 -3.91 -0.09
C THR A 365 -2.97 -4.69 0.82
N TYR A 366 -2.28 -4.01 1.73
CA TYR A 366 -1.39 -4.67 2.68
C TYR A 366 -2.21 -5.51 3.66
N GLY A 367 -1.94 -6.81 3.67
CA GLY A 367 -2.62 -7.75 4.55
C GLY A 367 -2.13 -7.66 5.99
N LEU A 368 -3.07 -7.63 6.94
CA LEU A 368 -2.73 -7.62 8.36
C LEU A 368 -1.86 -8.83 8.71
N THR A 369 -0.69 -8.59 9.29
CA THR A 369 0.32 -9.62 9.62
C THR A 369 -0.26 -10.79 10.43
N ALA A 370 -1.17 -10.50 11.36
CA ALA A 370 -1.82 -11.52 12.18
C ALA A 370 -2.65 -12.54 11.38
N TYR A 371 -3.03 -12.21 10.16
CA TYR A 371 -3.80 -13.08 9.26
C TYR A 371 -3.03 -13.48 8.00
N SER A 372 -1.76 -13.12 7.88
CA SER A 372 -1.02 -13.21 6.62
C SER A 372 -0.98 -14.62 6.03
N GLU A 373 -0.89 -15.67 6.84
CA GLU A 373 -0.88 -17.05 6.36
C GLU A 373 -2.22 -17.52 5.77
N TYR A 374 -3.31 -16.82 6.09
CA TYR A 374 -4.67 -17.12 5.60
C TYR A 374 -5.05 -16.26 4.39
N LEU A 375 -4.17 -15.35 3.97
CA LEU A 375 -4.42 -14.45 2.85
C LEU A 375 -4.26 -15.19 1.54
N GLY A 376 -5.36 -15.66 0.98
CA GLY A 376 -5.46 -16.17 -0.39
C GLY A 376 -6.26 -15.23 -1.27
N GLY A 377 -6.34 -15.56 -2.54
CA GLY A 377 -7.16 -14.87 -3.50
C GLY A 377 -6.43 -13.80 -4.30
N SER A 378 -7.21 -12.88 -4.79
CA SER A 378 -6.81 -11.99 -5.88
C SER A 378 -5.89 -10.85 -5.46
N HIS A 379 -6.02 -10.35 -4.23
CA HIS A 379 -5.35 -9.14 -3.75
C HIS A 379 -4.48 -9.44 -2.54
N VAL A 380 -3.52 -10.35 -2.70
CA VAL A 380 -2.64 -10.76 -1.59
C VAL A 380 -1.33 -10.00 -1.68
N PHE A 381 -1.04 -9.23 -0.63
CA PHE A 381 0.24 -8.56 -0.45
C PHE A 381 0.63 -8.48 1.02
N ASN A 382 1.79 -9.02 1.34
CA ASN A 382 2.38 -8.95 2.68
C ASN A 382 3.88 -9.20 2.59
N LEU A 383 4.67 -8.60 3.46
CA LEU A 383 6.13 -8.69 3.46
C LEU A 383 6.64 -10.13 3.57
N LYS A 384 6.03 -10.94 4.44
CA LYS A 384 6.47 -12.31 4.72
C LYS A 384 5.87 -13.34 3.79
N THR A 385 4.58 -13.23 3.48
CA THR A 385 3.85 -14.28 2.75
C THR A 385 3.86 -14.10 1.24
N THR A 386 4.25 -12.93 0.74
CA THR A 386 4.44 -12.67 -0.69
C THR A 386 5.79 -11.99 -0.95
N PRO A 387 6.92 -12.65 -0.63
CA PRO A 387 8.24 -12.02 -0.63
C PRO A 387 8.65 -11.45 -1.98
N ARG A 388 8.32 -12.13 -3.10
CA ARG A 388 8.59 -11.62 -4.46
C ARG A 388 7.84 -10.32 -4.75
N LYS A 389 6.55 -10.23 -4.36
CA LYS A 389 5.79 -8.99 -4.48
C LYS A 389 6.35 -7.89 -3.58
N ALA A 390 6.82 -8.23 -2.39
CA ALA A 390 7.43 -7.28 -1.48
C ALA A 390 8.71 -6.66 -2.07
N ALA A 391 9.63 -7.49 -2.59
CA ALA A 391 10.80 -6.99 -3.30
C ALA A 391 10.40 -6.19 -4.55
N SER A 392 9.42 -6.66 -5.31
CA SER A 392 8.85 -5.97 -6.48
C SER A 392 8.28 -4.60 -6.13
N PHE A 393 7.60 -4.45 -4.99
CA PHE A 393 7.10 -3.18 -4.48
C PHE A 393 8.25 -2.21 -4.18
N MET A 394 9.33 -2.67 -3.55
CA MET A 394 10.50 -1.84 -3.26
C MET A 394 11.17 -1.34 -4.55
N VAL A 395 11.29 -2.21 -5.56
CA VAL A 395 11.77 -1.84 -6.90
C VAL A 395 10.84 -0.81 -7.54
N ALA A 396 9.53 -1.06 -7.49
CA ALA A 396 8.52 -0.17 -8.05
C ALA A 396 8.56 1.23 -7.42
N LYS A 397 8.77 1.32 -6.11
CA LYS A 397 8.96 2.59 -5.41
C LYS A 397 10.13 3.39 -6.00
N GLN A 398 11.28 2.75 -6.24
CA GLN A 398 12.43 3.44 -6.84
C GLN A 398 12.10 3.89 -8.27
N GLN A 399 11.47 3.04 -9.08
CA GLN A 399 11.01 3.39 -10.42
C GLN A 399 10.01 4.55 -10.43
N PHE A 400 9.13 4.61 -9.43
CA PHE A 400 8.17 5.71 -9.29
C PHE A 400 8.85 7.04 -8.94
N LYS A 401 9.97 7.01 -8.24
CA LYS A 401 10.74 8.22 -7.87
C LYS A 401 11.64 8.72 -8.99
N ASP A 402 12.03 7.85 -9.92
CA ASP A 402 12.89 8.22 -11.03
C ASP A 402 12.12 8.99 -12.11
N VAL A 403 12.35 10.29 -12.17
CA VAL A 403 11.62 11.23 -13.05
C VAL A 403 12.14 11.21 -14.49
N GLY A 404 13.26 10.54 -14.78
CA GLY A 404 13.99 10.61 -16.05
C GLY A 404 13.85 9.41 -16.99
N THR A 405 13.23 8.33 -16.55
CA THR A 405 13.21 7.09 -17.34
C THR A 405 12.10 7.06 -18.37
N THR A 406 12.50 6.84 -19.62
CA THR A 406 11.57 6.50 -20.70
C THR A 406 10.92 5.15 -20.34
N TYR A 407 9.60 5.08 -20.41
CA TYR A 407 8.88 3.84 -20.18
C TYR A 407 9.26 2.80 -21.24
N SER A 408 9.75 1.65 -20.80
CA SER A 408 10.03 0.49 -21.66
C SER A 408 9.36 -0.74 -21.09
N PHE A 409 8.68 -1.48 -21.94
CA PHE A 409 7.98 -2.72 -21.59
C PHE A 409 8.84 -3.99 -21.73
N GLU A 410 10.13 -3.85 -21.96
CA GLU A 410 10.98 -4.94 -22.47
C GLU A 410 11.51 -5.91 -21.42
N SER A 411 11.18 -5.72 -20.13
CA SER A 411 11.83 -6.51 -19.09
C SER A 411 10.90 -7.00 -18.00
N ARG A 412 10.99 -8.29 -17.70
CA ARG A 412 10.25 -8.97 -16.62
C ARG A 412 10.98 -9.01 -15.28
N SER A 413 12.29 -9.06 -15.30
CA SER A 413 13.07 -9.01 -14.08
C SER A 413 13.42 -7.58 -13.73
N SER A 414 13.44 -7.31 -12.45
CA SER A 414 13.70 -5.97 -11.95
C SER A 414 14.77 -6.03 -10.87
N ALA A 415 15.91 -5.44 -11.16
CA ALA A 415 16.86 -5.04 -10.16
C ALA A 415 17.05 -3.53 -10.24
N VAL A 416 17.17 -2.89 -9.11
CA VAL A 416 17.48 -1.46 -9.01
C VAL A 416 18.73 -1.29 -8.20
N LEU A 417 19.69 -0.57 -8.74
CA LEU A 417 20.82 -0.05 -7.99
C LEU A 417 20.67 1.47 -7.90
N GLN A 418 20.40 1.97 -6.72
CA GLN A 418 20.33 3.39 -6.44
C GLN A 418 21.01 3.65 -5.11
N ASP A 419 21.85 4.69 -5.05
CA ASP A 419 22.56 5.08 -3.83
C ASP A 419 23.27 3.91 -3.13
N ARG A 420 23.84 2.96 -3.93
CA ARG A 420 24.49 1.74 -3.49
C ARG A 420 23.55 0.71 -2.83
N GLN A 421 22.26 0.83 -3.04
CA GLN A 421 21.26 -0.17 -2.67
C GLN A 421 20.88 -1.01 -3.89
N LEU A 422 21.05 -2.34 -3.81
CA LEU A 422 20.54 -3.28 -4.80
C LEU A 422 19.26 -3.93 -4.27
N ILE A 423 18.17 -3.74 -4.98
CA ILE A 423 16.92 -4.46 -4.73
C ILE A 423 16.69 -5.40 -5.90
N TYR A 424 16.57 -6.69 -5.61
CA TYR A 424 16.41 -7.72 -6.61
C TYR A 424 15.12 -8.51 -6.42
N SER A 425 14.32 -8.57 -7.47
CA SER A 425 13.14 -9.40 -7.54
C SER A 425 13.16 -10.09 -8.91
N GLY A 426 13.83 -11.22 -8.97
CA GLY A 426 13.97 -12.00 -10.18
C GLY A 426 12.75 -12.87 -10.45
N TRP A 427 12.37 -12.95 -11.72
CA TRP A 427 11.45 -13.94 -12.22
C TRP A 427 11.93 -14.44 -13.58
N SER A 428 12.26 -15.72 -13.66
CA SER A 428 12.71 -16.33 -14.89
C SER A 428 11.88 -17.58 -15.15
N GLU A 429 10.94 -17.51 -16.06
CA GLU A 429 10.24 -18.71 -16.53
C GLU A 429 9.87 -18.67 -18.01
N SER A 430 10.54 -17.97 -18.86
CA SER A 430 10.49 -18.24 -20.29
C SER A 430 11.67 -17.62 -21.01
N ASP A 431 12.12 -18.27 -22.06
CA ASP A 431 13.26 -17.91 -22.89
C ASP A 431 13.15 -16.51 -23.57
N ASP A 432 12.00 -15.85 -23.45
CA ASP A 432 11.71 -14.58 -24.12
C ASP A 432 11.96 -13.34 -23.23
N TRP A 433 12.50 -13.50 -22.02
CA TRP A 433 12.60 -12.40 -21.07
C TRP A 433 13.98 -12.31 -20.45
N SER A 434 14.64 -11.18 -20.63
CA SER A 434 15.93 -10.89 -20.02
C SER A 434 15.76 -10.21 -18.66
N ASP A 435 16.68 -10.53 -17.74
CA ASP A 435 16.82 -9.81 -16.49
C ASP A 435 17.28 -8.37 -16.77
N SER A 436 16.56 -7.39 -16.25
CA SER A 436 16.95 -5.98 -16.35
C SER A 436 17.49 -5.48 -15.02
N VAL A 437 18.66 -4.94 -15.07
CA VAL A 437 19.27 -4.22 -13.96
C VAL A 437 19.11 -2.72 -14.23
N PHE A 438 18.49 -1.99 -13.30
CA PHE A 438 18.35 -0.54 -13.36
C PHE A 438 19.40 0.09 -12.46
N GLY A 439 20.35 0.77 -13.03
CA GLY A 439 21.46 1.42 -12.32
C GLY A 439 22.77 1.26 -13.06
N SER A 440 23.71 2.15 -12.78
CA SER A 440 24.96 2.26 -13.55
C SER A 440 26.16 1.56 -12.90
N ASP A 441 26.12 1.22 -11.61
CA ASP A 441 27.25 0.66 -10.88
C ASP A 441 26.83 -0.45 -9.91
N LEU A 442 27.04 -1.69 -10.32
CA LEU A 442 26.85 -2.88 -9.49
C LEU A 442 28.10 -3.28 -8.70
N ALA A 443 29.22 -2.56 -8.85
CA ALA A 443 30.52 -3.06 -8.36
C ALA A 443 30.58 -3.22 -6.83
N SER A 444 29.80 -2.45 -6.07
CA SER A 444 29.87 -2.48 -4.60
C SER A 444 28.60 -1.97 -3.93
N PRO A 445 27.48 -2.68 -3.97
CA PRO A 445 26.30 -2.28 -3.21
C PRO A 445 26.59 -2.37 -1.72
N THR A 446 26.03 -1.43 -0.94
CA THR A 446 26.12 -1.47 0.53
C THR A 446 24.89 -2.10 1.15
N VAL A 447 23.74 -1.98 0.50
CA VAL A 447 22.49 -2.61 0.91
C VAL A 447 22.03 -3.54 -0.20
N ILE A 448 21.66 -4.77 0.14
CA ILE A 448 21.14 -5.76 -0.81
C ILE A 448 19.85 -6.34 -0.23
N ILE A 449 18.76 -6.26 -0.99
CA ILE A 449 17.47 -6.80 -0.60
C ILE A 449 16.98 -7.70 -1.75
N GLY A 450 16.48 -8.89 -1.44
CA GLY A 450 16.00 -9.76 -2.50
C GLY A 450 15.37 -11.06 -2.03
N VAL A 451 15.01 -11.86 -3.02
CA VAL A 451 14.47 -13.22 -2.87
C VAL A 451 15.24 -14.13 -3.81
N GLY A 452 15.69 -15.28 -3.32
CA GLY A 452 16.47 -16.22 -4.12
C GLY A 452 17.80 -15.62 -4.58
N ASP A 453 18.25 -16.00 -5.79
CA ASP A 453 19.53 -15.55 -6.34
C ASP A 453 19.49 -14.10 -6.80
N SER A 454 20.59 -13.40 -6.61
CA SER A 454 20.86 -12.06 -7.14
C SER A 454 22.32 -11.99 -7.64
N PRO A 455 22.77 -10.88 -8.23
CA PRO A 455 24.18 -10.76 -8.67
C PRO A 455 25.23 -10.99 -7.59
N PHE A 456 24.88 -10.82 -6.31
CA PHE A 456 25.82 -10.96 -5.18
C PHE A 456 25.44 -12.09 -4.21
N VAL A 457 24.22 -12.59 -4.29
CA VAL A 457 23.67 -13.57 -3.35
C VAL A 457 23.23 -14.82 -4.11
N ARG A 458 23.56 -16.00 -3.58
CA ARG A 458 22.89 -17.26 -3.91
C ARG A 458 22.18 -17.74 -2.67
N TYR A 459 20.86 -17.87 -2.76
CA TYR A 459 20.01 -18.25 -1.64
C TYR A 459 18.92 -19.22 -2.08
N GLU A 460 18.96 -20.42 -1.52
CA GLU A 460 18.01 -21.48 -1.86
C GLU A 460 16.63 -21.30 -1.17
N GLY A 461 16.54 -20.40 -0.18
CA GLY A 461 15.31 -20.11 0.52
C GLY A 461 14.35 -19.21 -0.29
N SER A 462 13.08 -19.25 0.07
CA SER A 462 12.00 -18.49 -0.58
C SER A 462 11.62 -17.21 0.16
N GLY A 463 12.16 -16.99 1.36
CA GLY A 463 11.94 -15.76 2.15
C GLY A 463 12.78 -14.59 1.64
N LEU A 464 12.35 -13.36 2.00
CA LEU A 464 13.16 -12.16 1.77
C LEU A 464 14.45 -12.17 2.59
N TYR A 465 15.53 -11.66 2.01
CA TYR A 465 16.74 -11.32 2.73
C TYR A 465 17.02 -9.83 2.66
N PHE A 466 17.60 -9.31 3.75
CA PHE A 466 18.11 -7.94 3.87
C PHE A 466 19.57 -8.01 4.31
N ILE A 467 20.47 -7.42 3.55
CA ILE A 467 21.88 -7.29 3.87
C ILE A 467 22.19 -5.80 3.97
N GLU A 468 22.58 -5.37 5.15
CA GLU A 468 22.76 -3.95 5.46
C GLU A 468 24.12 -3.73 6.14
N PRO A 469 24.73 -2.56 5.93
CA PRO A 469 25.94 -2.23 6.67
C PRO A 469 25.65 -2.11 8.16
N ASN A 470 26.58 -2.60 8.95
CA ASN A 470 26.61 -2.43 10.39
C ASN A 470 27.85 -1.64 10.81
N GLU A 471 27.92 -1.29 12.08
CA GLU A 471 29.09 -0.60 12.64
C GLU A 471 30.40 -1.39 12.37
N ASN A 472 31.53 -0.68 12.27
CA ASN A 472 32.87 -1.24 12.07
C ASN A 472 33.09 -2.05 10.77
N GLY A 473 32.23 -1.85 9.74
CA GLY A 473 32.34 -2.53 8.47
C GLY A 473 31.85 -3.98 8.47
N ALA A 474 31.10 -4.36 9.49
CA ALA A 474 30.30 -5.57 9.53
C ALA A 474 29.05 -5.47 8.66
N LEU A 475 28.38 -6.61 8.44
CA LEU A 475 27.07 -6.66 7.80
C LEU A 475 26.05 -7.26 8.75
N ARG A 476 24.86 -6.69 8.74
CA ARG A 476 23.66 -7.32 9.27
C ARG A 476 22.95 -8.05 8.13
N LEU A 477 22.63 -9.33 8.35
CA LEU A 477 21.82 -10.13 7.46
C LEU A 477 20.55 -10.52 8.20
N THR A 478 19.39 -10.17 7.64
CA THR A 478 18.10 -10.66 8.11
C THR A 478 17.52 -11.61 7.05
N LEU A 479 17.24 -12.85 7.43
CA LEU A 479 16.55 -13.82 6.60
C LEU A 479 15.14 -14.02 7.14
N MET A 480 14.15 -13.75 6.30
CA MET A 480 12.76 -14.02 6.63
C MET A 480 12.41 -15.50 6.48
N PRO A 481 11.33 -15.98 7.16
CA PRO A 481 10.85 -17.34 7.00
C PRO A 481 10.62 -17.71 5.55
N ASP A 482 10.89 -18.97 5.21
CA ASP A 482 10.53 -19.50 3.90
C ASP A 482 9.02 -19.59 3.74
N VAL A 483 8.60 -19.49 2.49
CA VAL A 483 7.20 -19.45 2.11
C VAL A 483 6.85 -20.67 1.28
N GLU A 484 5.89 -21.46 1.75
CA GLU A 484 5.29 -22.56 1.03
C GLU A 484 3.81 -22.27 0.79
N PHE A 485 3.39 -22.18 -0.48
CA PHE A 485 1.98 -22.12 -0.83
C PHE A 485 1.39 -23.54 -0.74
N ILE A 486 0.71 -23.83 0.36
CA ILE A 486 0.07 -25.14 0.58
C ILE A 486 -1.28 -25.26 -0.14
N ARG A 487 -1.77 -24.14 -0.67
CA ARG A 487 -2.98 -24.06 -1.50
C ARG A 487 -2.78 -23.04 -2.61
N PRO A 488 -3.54 -23.11 -3.71
CA PRO A 488 -3.46 -22.11 -4.77
C PRO A 488 -3.73 -20.70 -4.24
N HIS A 489 -2.75 -19.83 -4.28
CA HIS A 489 -2.85 -18.46 -3.79
C HIS A 489 -3.86 -17.59 -4.55
N TRP A 490 -4.19 -17.95 -5.78
CA TRP A 490 -5.15 -17.24 -6.63
C TRP A 490 -6.62 -17.58 -6.36
N LYS A 491 -6.92 -18.56 -5.53
CA LYS A 491 -8.28 -18.92 -5.15
C LYS A 491 -8.66 -18.24 -3.84
N GLU A 492 -9.85 -17.68 -3.79
CA GLU A 492 -10.47 -17.33 -2.52
C GLU A 492 -10.84 -18.59 -1.78
N LEU A 493 -10.30 -18.75 -0.59
CA LEU A 493 -10.50 -19.94 0.24
C LEU A 493 -11.28 -19.54 1.50
N HIS A 494 -12.45 -20.11 1.64
CA HIS A 494 -13.35 -19.85 2.77
C HIS A 494 -13.30 -20.96 3.84
N THR A 495 -12.18 -21.66 3.94
CA THR A 495 -12.07 -22.88 4.74
C THR A 495 -11.56 -22.68 6.15
N GLY A 496 -11.04 -21.50 6.47
CA GLY A 496 -10.35 -21.24 7.75
C GLY A 496 -8.99 -21.91 7.89
N GLU A 497 -8.48 -22.48 6.81
CA GLU A 497 -7.17 -23.12 6.79
C GLU A 497 -6.13 -22.22 6.13
N PRO A 498 -4.87 -22.28 6.57
CA PRO A 498 -3.79 -21.50 5.96
C PRO A 498 -3.68 -21.76 4.44
N VAL A 499 -3.37 -20.74 3.69
CA VAL A 499 -3.02 -20.80 2.26
C VAL A 499 -1.52 -20.89 2.10
N VAL A 500 -0.81 -20.27 3.04
CA VAL A 500 0.65 -20.18 3.08
C VAL A 500 1.11 -20.75 4.42
N LYS A 501 2.23 -21.43 4.38
CA LYS A 501 2.98 -21.83 5.57
C LYS A 501 4.29 -21.06 5.59
N LEU A 502 4.59 -20.45 6.73
CA LEU A 502 5.89 -19.84 6.99
C LEU A 502 6.77 -20.83 7.73
N ASP A 503 7.93 -21.17 7.18
CA ASP A 503 8.90 -22.05 7.82
C ASP A 503 10.10 -21.24 8.34
N ALA A 504 10.09 -20.98 9.64
CA ALA A 504 11.16 -20.30 10.35
C ALA A 504 12.30 -21.23 10.79
N ALA A 505 12.19 -22.52 10.49
CA ALA A 505 13.18 -23.55 10.87
C ALA A 505 13.87 -24.18 9.65
N SER A 506 13.48 -23.79 8.43
CA SER A 506 14.12 -24.26 7.19
C SER A 506 15.61 -23.97 7.20
N LYS A 507 16.38 -24.91 6.65
CA LYS A 507 17.82 -24.76 6.47
C LYS A 507 18.12 -24.61 5.00
N ASN A 508 18.72 -23.49 4.62
CA ASN A 508 19.00 -23.16 3.25
C ASN A 508 20.46 -22.75 3.08
N ARG A 509 21.02 -23.09 1.96
CA ARG A 509 22.33 -22.60 1.59
C ARG A 509 22.26 -21.11 1.29
N PHE A 510 23.16 -20.35 1.92
CA PHE A 510 23.33 -18.93 1.71
C PHE A 510 24.78 -18.65 1.32
N GLU A 511 24.99 -17.93 0.21
CA GLU A 511 26.29 -17.46 -0.23
C GLU A 511 26.21 -15.96 -0.54
N LEU A 512 27.25 -15.23 -0.10
CA LEU A 512 27.38 -13.82 -0.39
C LEU A 512 28.76 -13.55 -0.99
N SER A 513 28.78 -13.00 -2.20
CA SER A 513 29.98 -12.56 -2.91
C SER A 513 30.01 -11.04 -2.95
N LEU A 514 30.57 -10.44 -1.91
CA LEU A 514 30.65 -8.98 -1.78
C LEU A 514 32.11 -8.55 -1.59
N PRO A 515 32.62 -7.53 -2.32
CA PRO A 515 33.97 -7.00 -2.16
C PRO A 515 34.29 -6.64 -0.72
N GLY A 516 35.45 -7.11 -0.26
CA GLY A 516 35.95 -6.90 1.10
C GLY A 516 35.49 -7.93 2.13
N PHE A 517 34.85 -9.04 1.68
CA PHE A 517 34.49 -10.19 2.51
C PHE A 517 35.09 -11.51 2.01
N GLU A 518 36.21 -11.42 1.30
CA GLU A 518 36.95 -12.58 0.76
C GLU A 518 37.84 -13.28 1.80
N GLY A 519 38.08 -12.61 2.93
CA GLY A 519 38.93 -13.13 4.01
C GLY A 519 38.17 -13.98 5.01
N THR A 520 38.71 -14.07 6.22
CA THR A 520 38.03 -14.75 7.33
C THR A 520 36.87 -13.92 7.83
N CYS A 521 35.69 -14.56 7.94
CA CYS A 521 34.47 -13.95 8.46
C CYS A 521 33.91 -14.77 9.63
N TRP A 522 33.40 -14.08 10.63
CA TRP A 522 32.73 -14.65 11.80
C TRP A 522 31.21 -14.42 11.68
N ILE A 523 30.45 -15.50 11.65
CA ILE A 523 28.99 -15.46 11.51
C ILE A 523 28.38 -15.67 12.88
N TYR A 524 27.66 -14.66 13.33
CA TYR A 524 26.88 -14.72 14.57
C TYR A 524 25.39 -14.73 14.24
N ARG A 525 24.61 -15.52 14.97
CA ARG A 525 23.16 -15.52 14.91
C ARG A 525 22.59 -14.94 16.20
N LYS A 526 21.52 -14.17 16.07
CA LYS A 526 20.80 -13.60 17.22
C LYS A 526 19.92 -14.67 17.88
N ASP A 527 20.10 -14.85 19.19
CA ASP A 527 19.27 -15.68 20.04
C ASP A 527 18.78 -14.83 21.22
N GLY A 528 17.50 -14.46 21.18
CA GLY A 528 16.95 -13.47 22.09
C GLY A 528 17.69 -12.12 21.99
N TRP A 529 18.38 -11.73 23.06
CA TRP A 529 19.18 -10.50 23.12
C TRP A 529 20.69 -10.72 22.90
N ARG A 530 21.14 -11.97 22.66
CA ARG A 530 22.54 -12.34 22.51
C ARG A 530 22.89 -12.71 21.09
N TRP A 531 24.14 -12.43 20.70
CA TRP A 531 24.75 -12.91 19.48
C TRP A 531 25.58 -14.15 19.82
N GLN A 532 25.30 -15.27 19.15
CA GLN A 532 26.03 -16.53 19.30
C GLN A 532 26.81 -16.80 18.04
N LEU A 533 28.10 -17.13 18.19
CA LEU A 533 28.93 -17.55 17.06
C LEU A 533 28.37 -18.87 16.50
N VAL A 534 28.01 -18.85 15.22
CA VAL A 534 27.52 -20.04 14.50
C VAL A 534 28.67 -20.70 13.76
N GLU A 535 29.48 -19.89 13.06
CA GLU A 535 30.51 -20.40 12.19
C GLU A 535 31.63 -19.38 11.97
N THR A 536 32.85 -19.87 11.67
CA THR A 536 33.95 -19.06 11.17
C THR A 536 34.32 -19.58 9.78
N LEU A 537 34.27 -18.70 8.79
CA LEU A 537 34.46 -19.02 7.39
C LEU A 537 35.77 -18.44 6.85
N GLU A 538 36.43 -19.13 5.96
CA GLU A 538 37.58 -18.65 5.21
C GLU A 538 37.28 -18.64 3.71
N GLY A 539 37.70 -17.58 3.02
CA GLY A 539 37.56 -17.49 1.56
C GLY A 539 36.17 -17.13 1.04
N GLY A 540 35.41 -16.39 1.84
CA GLY A 540 34.07 -15.88 1.48
C GLY A 540 32.97 -16.36 2.40
N ILE A 541 31.77 -15.84 2.18
CA ILE A 541 30.60 -16.12 3.04
C ILE A 541 29.76 -17.20 2.37
N ARG A 542 29.76 -18.40 2.96
CA ARG A 542 28.94 -19.54 2.53
C ARG A 542 28.61 -20.42 3.72
N PHE A 543 27.34 -20.53 4.09
CA PHE A 543 26.92 -21.34 5.24
C PHE A 543 25.49 -21.84 5.08
N GLU A 544 25.08 -22.79 5.93
CA GLU A 544 23.69 -23.19 6.09
C GLU A 544 22.99 -22.19 7.03
N ALA A 545 22.06 -21.44 6.47
CA ALA A 545 21.30 -20.42 7.19
C ALA A 545 19.91 -20.92 7.56
N ILE A 546 19.44 -20.48 8.72
CA ILE A 546 18.04 -20.65 9.19
C ILE A 546 17.45 -19.24 9.29
N PRO A 547 16.18 -19.00 8.93
CA PRO A 547 15.56 -17.69 9.08
C PRO A 547 15.86 -17.03 10.42
N GLY A 548 16.19 -15.73 10.40
CA GLY A 548 16.60 -14.97 11.58
C GLY A 548 17.58 -13.85 11.28
N ASP A 549 18.04 -13.20 12.33
CA ASP A 549 19.04 -12.13 12.25
C ASP A 549 20.45 -12.68 12.42
N TYR A 550 21.36 -12.22 11.56
CA TYR A 550 22.78 -12.53 11.59
C TYR A 550 23.62 -11.27 11.60
N LEU A 551 24.80 -11.40 12.19
CA LEU A 551 25.86 -10.41 12.12
C LEU A 551 27.09 -11.08 11.51
N ILE A 552 27.62 -10.49 10.44
CA ILE A 552 28.77 -10.97 9.70
C ILE A 552 29.92 -10.00 9.96
N GLU A 553 30.92 -10.47 10.67
CA GLU A 553 32.05 -9.68 11.15
C GLU A 553 33.34 -10.06 10.45
N LYS A 554 34.24 -9.08 10.22
CA LYS A 554 35.59 -9.29 9.72
C LYS A 554 36.61 -9.56 10.84
N GLN A 555 36.18 -9.45 12.07
CA GLN A 555 36.97 -9.72 13.28
C GLN A 555 36.05 -10.33 14.34
N PRO A 556 36.56 -11.21 15.21
CA PRO A 556 35.73 -11.80 16.24
C PRO A 556 35.19 -10.73 17.19
N LEU A 557 33.90 -10.83 17.51
CA LEU A 557 33.28 -9.95 18.51
C LEU A 557 34.02 -10.08 19.83
N ARG A 558 34.73 -9.03 20.25
CA ARG A 558 35.25 -8.93 21.59
C ARG A 558 34.09 -8.53 22.51
N PHE A 559 33.45 -9.52 23.13
CA PHE A 559 32.56 -9.24 24.23
C PHE A 559 33.40 -8.54 25.32
N LYS A 560 33.26 -7.22 25.46
CA LYS A 560 33.74 -6.54 26.67
C LYS A 560 32.99 -7.23 27.82
N ARG A 561 33.65 -8.17 28.52
CA ARG A 561 33.28 -8.52 29.88
C ARG A 561 33.34 -7.22 30.66
N LYS A 562 32.17 -6.58 30.88
CA LYS A 562 32.06 -5.60 31.95
C LYS A 562 32.31 -6.39 33.21
N LEU A 563 33.47 -6.16 33.79
CA LEU A 563 33.85 -6.65 35.11
C LEU A 563 32.69 -6.36 36.05
N LEU A 564 32.00 -7.41 36.47
CA LEU A 564 31.27 -7.49 37.70
C LEU A 564 32.32 -7.77 38.84
N ASP A 565 33.33 -6.94 38.88
CA ASP A 565 34.34 -6.93 39.94
C ASP A 565 34.54 -5.48 40.37
N GLU A 566 33.48 -4.86 40.91
CA GLU A 566 33.64 -3.81 41.90
C GLU A 566 32.81 -4.24 43.10
N GLY A 567 33.58 -4.61 44.12
CA GLY A 567 33.14 -5.26 45.33
C GLY A 567 32.08 -4.49 46.08
N TRP A 568 31.18 -5.24 46.62
CA TRP A 568 30.50 -4.90 47.82
C TRP A 568 31.51 -5.10 48.99
N GLY A 569 32.18 -4.05 49.33
CA GLY A 569 32.95 -3.92 50.56
C GLY A 569 32.18 -3.04 51.52
N ASP A 570 31.82 -3.64 52.62
CA ASP A 570 31.37 -3.13 53.92
C ASP A 570 30.41 -1.96 53.98
#